data_848615e860728af07ed1e9ead5653954
#
_entry.id   848615e860728af07ed1e9ead5653954
#
_cell.length_a   1.000
_cell.length_b   1.000
_cell.length_c   1.000
_cell.angle_alpha   90.00
_cell.angle_beta   90.00
_cell.angle_gamma   90.00
#
_symmetry.space_group_name_H-M   'P 1'
#
loop_
_entity.id
_entity.type
_entity.pdbx_description
1 polymer ?
#
loop_
_entity_poly.entity_id
_entity_poly.type
_entity_poly.pdbx_seq_one_letter_code
_entity_poly.pdbx_strand_id
1 'polypeptide(L)'
;QEAYWAPLFKGYDFSRQWMKDNKPDVIFLVYNDHATAFSLDLIPTFAIGTAAEYEVADEGFGPRPVPKVIGHPDLAAHIAQSVIQQDFDLTIVNKMAVDHGLTVPLSLMFGEQDPVKGAWPCPVIPLAVNVVQYPVPSGRRCYNLGQAIRKAVESYDEDINVHIWGTGGMSHQLQGPRAGLINKEFDNAFLDKLINDPEAAASIPHIDYVREAGSEGIELVMWLIARGAMSDVARGATADVAGGKPPKLAHRFYHVPASNTAVGHLILEY
;
A
#
# COMPACT_ATOMS: atom_id res chain seq x y z
N GLN A 1 5.46 4.85 27.73
CA GLN A 1 5.22 4.33 26.36
C GLN A 1 4.14 5.13 25.64
N GLU A 2 3.00 5.42 26.26
CA GLU A 2 1.90 6.19 25.64
C GLU A 2 2.34 7.53 25.04
N ALA A 3 3.23 8.27 25.71
CA ALA A 3 3.71 9.57 25.24
C ALA A 3 4.44 9.51 23.89
N TYR A 4 5.08 8.37 23.54
CA TYR A 4 5.77 8.19 22.26
C TYR A 4 4.82 7.82 21.12
N TRP A 5 3.73 7.11 21.43
CA TRP A 5 2.78 6.63 20.44
C TRP A 5 1.60 7.58 20.22
N ALA A 6 1.25 8.39 21.23
CA ALA A 6 0.13 9.31 21.15
C ALA A 6 0.17 10.24 19.92
N PRO A 7 1.31 10.84 19.53
CA PRO A 7 1.38 11.66 18.34
C PRO A 7 1.06 10.89 17.04
N LEU A 8 1.47 9.61 16.96
CA LEU A 8 1.16 8.74 15.83
C LEU A 8 -0.35 8.55 15.69
N PHE A 9 -1.00 8.10 16.74
CA PHE A 9 -2.45 7.84 16.72
C PHE A 9 -3.26 9.12 16.46
N LYS A 10 -2.84 10.24 17.05
CA LYS A 10 -3.43 11.55 16.79
C LYS A 10 -3.26 12.00 15.33
N GLY A 11 -2.13 11.64 14.70
CA GLY A 11 -1.89 11.91 13.28
C GLY A 11 -2.92 11.23 12.36
N TYR A 12 -3.53 10.14 12.80
CA TYR A 12 -4.58 9.43 12.06
C TYR A 12 -6.01 9.93 12.35
N ASP A 13 -6.22 10.84 13.29
CA ASP A 13 -7.58 11.34 13.60
C ASP A 13 -8.24 12.00 12.38
N PHE A 14 -7.47 12.82 11.63
CA PHE A 14 -7.93 13.39 10.36
C PHE A 14 -8.35 12.28 9.38
N SER A 15 -7.48 11.28 9.19
CA SER A 15 -7.69 10.22 8.22
C SER A 15 -8.92 9.36 8.56
N ARG A 16 -9.14 9.08 9.84
CA ARG A 16 -10.33 8.35 10.31
C ARG A 16 -11.62 9.14 10.04
N GLN A 17 -11.59 10.46 10.23
CA GLN A 17 -12.73 11.30 9.89
C GLN A 17 -12.93 11.37 8.37
N TRP A 18 -11.85 11.58 7.62
CA TRP A 18 -11.89 11.59 6.16
C TRP A 18 -12.45 10.29 5.57
N MET A 19 -12.08 9.14 6.14
CA MET A 19 -12.61 7.82 5.75
C MET A 19 -14.12 7.67 6.01
N LYS A 20 -14.65 8.31 7.05
CA LYS A 20 -16.10 8.32 7.30
C LYS A 20 -16.85 9.16 6.28
N ASP A 21 -16.24 10.30 5.88
CA ASP A 21 -16.83 11.25 4.94
C ASP A 21 -16.71 10.79 3.48
N ASN A 22 -15.64 10.00 3.17
CA ASN A 22 -15.30 9.48 1.84
C ASN A 22 -15.26 7.95 1.86
N LYS A 23 -16.31 7.32 2.35
CA LYS A 23 -16.37 5.87 2.51
C LYS A 23 -16.17 5.14 1.17
N PRO A 24 -15.17 4.24 1.04
CA PRO A 24 -15.02 3.40 -0.14
C PRO A 24 -16.03 2.25 -0.13
N ASP A 25 -16.38 1.78 -1.33
CA ASP A 25 -17.06 0.49 -1.51
C ASP A 25 -16.07 -0.66 -1.45
N VAL A 26 -14.84 -0.45 -1.93
CA VAL A 26 -13.74 -1.42 -1.92
C VAL A 26 -12.41 -0.71 -1.69
N ILE A 27 -11.50 -1.34 -0.95
CA ILE A 27 -10.10 -0.92 -0.84
C ILE A 27 -9.23 -1.89 -1.63
N PHE A 28 -8.44 -1.38 -2.57
CA PHE A 28 -7.31 -2.10 -3.16
C PHE A 28 -6.08 -1.78 -2.32
N LEU A 29 -5.59 -2.76 -1.56
CA LEU A 29 -4.52 -2.56 -0.57
C LEU A 29 -3.23 -3.24 -1.01
N VAL A 30 -2.19 -2.43 -1.24
CA VAL A 30 -0.84 -2.88 -1.60
C VAL A 30 -0.01 -3.02 -0.34
N TYR A 31 0.56 -4.20 -0.11
CA TYR A 31 1.36 -4.50 1.09
C TYR A 31 2.46 -5.51 0.77
N ASN A 32 3.40 -5.70 1.67
CA ASN A 32 4.30 -6.84 1.65
C ASN A 32 3.83 -7.91 2.65
N ASP A 33 3.87 -9.16 2.21
CA ASP A 33 3.73 -10.32 3.10
C ASP A 33 5.08 -10.58 3.81
N HIS A 34 5.04 -10.79 5.12
CA HIS A 34 6.24 -11.02 5.93
C HIS A 34 6.54 -12.51 6.11
N ALA A 35 6.58 -13.23 5.01
CA ALA A 35 6.80 -14.68 4.94
C ALA A 35 5.73 -15.50 5.68
N THR A 36 4.48 -15.06 5.63
CA THR A 36 3.33 -15.75 6.21
C THR A 36 2.54 -16.52 5.17
N ALA A 37 2.10 -15.86 4.10
CA ALA A 37 1.42 -16.49 2.98
C ALA A 37 2.42 -17.04 1.94
N PHE A 38 3.55 -16.35 1.76
CA PHE A 38 4.61 -16.73 0.82
C PHE A 38 5.91 -17.01 1.58
N SER A 39 6.43 -18.24 1.45
CA SER A 39 7.72 -18.61 2.04
C SER A 39 8.89 -18.19 1.15
N LEU A 40 10.12 -18.23 1.71
CA LEU A 40 11.33 -17.99 0.92
C LEU A 40 11.56 -19.01 -0.22
N ASP A 41 10.81 -20.12 -0.22
CA ASP A 41 10.88 -21.12 -1.30
C ASP A 41 10.12 -20.66 -2.55
N LEU A 42 9.13 -19.75 -2.38
CA LEU A 42 8.33 -19.21 -3.46
C LEU A 42 7.80 -17.82 -3.10
N ILE A 43 8.42 -16.79 -3.66
CA ILE A 43 8.01 -15.40 -3.48
C ILE A 43 7.59 -14.81 -4.83
N PRO A 44 6.28 -14.55 -5.05
CA PRO A 44 5.82 -13.87 -6.25
C PRO A 44 6.18 -12.39 -6.22
N THR A 45 6.58 -11.82 -7.36
CA THR A 45 6.84 -10.37 -7.47
C THR A 45 5.60 -9.55 -7.14
N PHE A 46 4.45 -9.94 -7.71
CA PHE A 46 3.13 -9.38 -7.45
C PHE A 46 2.12 -10.52 -7.31
N ALA A 47 1.35 -10.51 -6.23
CA ALA A 47 0.34 -11.52 -5.98
C ALA A 47 -0.98 -10.86 -5.57
N ILE A 48 -2.03 -11.05 -6.39
CA ILE A 48 -3.35 -10.52 -6.12
C ILE A 48 -4.24 -11.57 -5.47
N GLY A 49 -4.86 -11.22 -4.35
CA GLY A 49 -5.86 -12.07 -3.71
C GLY A 49 -7.21 -11.97 -4.42
N THR A 50 -7.76 -13.13 -4.76
CA THR A 50 -9.08 -13.26 -5.44
C THR A 50 -10.09 -14.04 -4.60
N ALA A 51 -9.77 -14.30 -3.32
CA ALA A 51 -10.65 -15.00 -2.40
C ALA A 51 -11.82 -14.12 -1.92
N ALA A 52 -12.92 -14.76 -1.51
CA ALA A 52 -14.04 -14.08 -0.88
C ALA A 52 -13.72 -13.59 0.55
N GLU A 53 -12.75 -14.22 1.22
CA GLU A 53 -12.31 -13.85 2.56
C GLU A 53 -10.87 -14.29 2.83
N TYR A 54 -10.24 -13.63 3.78
CA TYR A 54 -8.86 -13.89 4.22
C TYR A 54 -8.81 -13.98 5.74
N GLU A 55 -8.27 -15.09 6.24
CA GLU A 55 -7.98 -15.25 7.66
C GLU A 55 -6.79 -14.39 8.07
N VAL A 56 -6.73 -13.99 9.32
CA VAL A 56 -5.59 -13.27 9.89
C VAL A 56 -4.48 -14.27 10.17
N ALA A 57 -3.27 -13.99 9.67
CA ALA A 57 -2.11 -14.85 9.84
C ALA A 57 -1.64 -14.90 11.30
N ASP A 58 -1.16 -16.06 11.71
CA ASP A 58 -0.36 -16.21 12.94
C ASP A 58 1.11 -15.97 12.60
N GLU A 59 1.67 -14.91 13.15
CA GLU A 59 3.07 -14.50 12.96
C GLU A 59 3.99 -15.02 14.09
N GLY A 60 3.58 -16.09 14.77
CA GLY A 60 4.34 -16.74 15.85
C GLY A 60 3.91 -16.33 17.27
N PHE A 61 2.94 -15.43 17.38
CA PHE A 61 2.39 -14.96 18.67
C PHE A 61 0.86 -15.09 18.75
N GLY A 62 0.29 -15.88 17.86
CA GLY A 62 -1.15 -15.92 17.59
C GLY A 62 -1.57 -14.85 16.59
N PRO A 63 -2.72 -15.03 15.91
CA PRO A 63 -3.25 -14.03 15.00
C PRO A 63 -3.58 -12.74 15.75
N ARG A 64 -3.40 -11.58 15.08
CA ARG A 64 -3.83 -10.30 15.65
C ARG A 64 -5.33 -10.36 15.98
N PRO A 65 -5.77 -9.76 17.10
CA PRO A 65 -7.17 -9.77 17.50
C PRO A 65 -8.00 -8.75 16.69
N VAL A 66 -8.15 -9.01 15.39
CA VAL A 66 -8.93 -8.21 14.44
C VAL A 66 -9.82 -9.14 13.61
N PRO A 67 -10.91 -8.64 13.00
CA PRO A 67 -11.78 -9.47 12.17
C PRO A 67 -11.03 -10.00 10.94
N LYS A 68 -11.50 -11.13 10.41
CA LYS A 68 -11.09 -11.57 9.08
C LYS A 68 -11.41 -10.50 8.03
N VAL A 69 -10.69 -10.53 6.93
CA VAL A 69 -10.87 -9.56 5.84
C VAL A 69 -11.79 -10.15 4.79
N ILE A 70 -12.82 -9.44 4.43
CA ILE A 70 -13.72 -9.83 3.34
C ILE A 70 -13.12 -9.31 2.04
N GLY A 71 -13.04 -10.18 1.03
CA GLY A 71 -12.55 -9.85 -0.31
C GLY A 71 -13.66 -9.39 -1.26
N HIS A 72 -13.27 -9.06 -2.48
CA HIS A 72 -14.17 -8.76 -3.59
C HIS A 72 -13.74 -9.55 -4.83
N PRO A 73 -14.14 -10.86 -4.95
CA PRO A 73 -13.62 -11.77 -5.97
C PRO A 73 -13.83 -11.28 -7.41
N ASP A 74 -15.00 -10.75 -7.72
CA ASP A 74 -15.36 -10.34 -9.09
C ASP A 74 -14.49 -9.18 -9.58
N LEU A 75 -14.37 -8.11 -8.77
CA LEU A 75 -13.49 -6.99 -9.09
C LEU A 75 -12.01 -7.42 -9.11
N ALA A 76 -11.59 -8.26 -8.16
CA ALA A 76 -10.22 -8.78 -8.13
C ALA A 76 -9.86 -9.58 -9.38
N ALA A 77 -10.77 -10.45 -9.84
CA ALA A 77 -10.61 -11.21 -11.08
C ALA A 77 -10.58 -10.30 -12.32
N HIS A 78 -11.47 -9.30 -12.38
CA HIS A 78 -11.48 -8.31 -13.45
C HIS A 78 -10.17 -7.51 -13.52
N ILE A 79 -9.68 -7.01 -12.36
CA ILE A 79 -8.40 -6.31 -12.28
C ILE A 79 -7.26 -7.22 -12.73
N ALA A 80 -7.21 -8.46 -12.21
CA ALA A 80 -6.17 -9.41 -12.57
C ALA A 80 -6.13 -9.67 -14.08
N GLN A 81 -7.27 -9.94 -14.69
CA GLN A 81 -7.38 -10.17 -16.13
C GLN A 81 -6.93 -8.94 -16.94
N SER A 82 -7.42 -7.76 -16.59
CA SER A 82 -7.09 -6.53 -17.29
C SER A 82 -5.60 -6.18 -17.17
N VAL A 83 -5.01 -6.35 -15.99
CA VAL A 83 -3.59 -6.04 -15.72
C VAL A 83 -2.67 -7.02 -16.46
N ILE A 84 -3.02 -8.32 -16.49
CA ILE A 84 -2.27 -9.32 -17.26
C ILE A 84 -2.30 -8.99 -18.76
N GLN A 85 -3.42 -8.53 -19.29
CA GLN A 85 -3.54 -8.08 -20.68
C GLN A 85 -2.77 -6.79 -20.97
N GLN A 86 -2.29 -6.09 -19.96
CA GLN A 86 -1.44 -4.90 -20.06
C GLN A 86 0.04 -5.24 -19.78
N ASP A 87 0.47 -6.46 -20.05
CA ASP A 87 1.87 -6.94 -19.98
C ASP A 87 2.44 -7.00 -18.54
N PHE A 88 1.58 -7.16 -17.52
CA PHE A 88 2.02 -7.44 -16.15
C PHE A 88 1.73 -8.88 -15.77
N ASP A 89 2.73 -9.57 -15.26
CA ASP A 89 2.54 -10.88 -14.65
C ASP A 89 2.06 -10.74 -13.21
N LEU A 90 0.90 -11.33 -12.91
CA LEU A 90 0.34 -11.44 -11.56
C LEU A 90 0.20 -12.90 -11.15
N THR A 91 0.58 -13.20 -9.93
CA THR A 91 0.21 -14.46 -9.27
C THR A 91 -1.21 -14.34 -8.74
N ILE A 92 -2.10 -15.25 -9.16
CA ILE A 92 -3.48 -15.33 -8.68
C ILE A 92 -3.52 -16.15 -7.40
N VAL A 93 -4.05 -15.59 -6.32
CA VAL A 93 -4.09 -16.24 -5.00
C VAL A 93 -5.52 -16.41 -4.55
N ASN A 94 -6.03 -17.64 -4.71
CA ASN A 94 -7.40 -17.99 -4.35
C ASN A 94 -7.59 -18.30 -2.86
N LYS A 95 -6.49 -18.41 -2.11
CA LYS A 95 -6.52 -18.61 -0.66
C LYS A 95 -5.19 -18.20 -0.05
N MET A 96 -5.22 -17.32 0.95
CA MET A 96 -4.07 -16.97 1.78
C MET A 96 -4.56 -16.42 3.11
N ALA A 97 -3.69 -16.42 4.12
CA ALA A 97 -3.85 -15.59 5.30
C ALA A 97 -3.18 -14.23 5.06
N VAL A 98 -3.61 -13.21 5.79
CA VAL A 98 -3.05 -11.85 5.71
C VAL A 98 -2.45 -11.43 7.04
N ASP A 99 -1.27 -10.87 7.00
CA ASP A 99 -0.50 -10.49 8.18
C ASP A 99 -0.70 -9.01 8.61
N HIS A 100 0.18 -8.54 9.50
CA HIS A 100 0.15 -7.17 9.99
C HIS A 100 0.37 -6.13 8.88
N GLY A 101 1.10 -6.45 7.82
CA GLY A 101 1.33 -5.56 6.68
C GLY A 101 0.01 -5.07 6.06
N LEU A 102 -1.02 -5.92 6.07
CA LEU A 102 -2.37 -5.57 5.63
C LEU A 102 -3.25 -5.08 6.78
N THR A 103 -3.24 -5.74 7.92
CA THR A 103 -4.22 -5.50 8.99
C THR A 103 -3.89 -4.28 9.85
N VAL A 104 -2.62 -3.86 9.97
CA VAL A 104 -2.25 -2.62 10.69
C VAL A 104 -2.75 -1.36 9.96
N PRO A 105 -2.54 -1.18 8.65
CA PRO A 105 -3.13 -0.06 7.92
C PRO A 105 -4.65 0.04 8.08
N LEU A 106 -5.37 -1.08 8.03
CA LEU A 106 -6.81 -1.10 8.28
C LEU A 106 -7.16 -0.60 9.68
N SER A 107 -6.44 -1.05 10.72
CA SER A 107 -6.64 -0.60 12.09
C SER A 107 -6.34 0.88 12.29
N LEU A 108 -5.31 1.41 11.63
CA LEU A 108 -4.95 2.83 11.72
C LEU A 108 -6.03 3.73 11.09
N MET A 109 -6.56 3.33 9.95
CA MET A 109 -7.52 4.11 9.17
C MET A 109 -8.97 3.98 9.66
N PHE A 110 -9.36 2.79 10.14
CA PHE A 110 -10.73 2.52 10.60
C PHE A 110 -10.89 2.48 12.12
N GLY A 111 -9.78 2.43 12.86
CA GLY A 111 -9.78 2.17 14.29
C GLY A 111 -9.86 0.67 14.62
N GLU A 112 -9.85 0.39 15.91
CA GLU A 112 -9.96 -0.99 16.40
C GLU A 112 -11.35 -1.56 16.10
N GLN A 113 -11.38 -2.81 15.67
CA GLN A 113 -12.60 -3.58 15.41
C GLN A 113 -12.63 -4.80 16.33
N ASP A 114 -13.82 -5.16 16.82
CA ASP A 114 -14.01 -6.37 17.61
C ASP A 114 -13.66 -7.61 16.76
N PRO A 115 -12.75 -8.49 17.21
CA PRO A 115 -12.28 -9.61 16.41
C PRO A 115 -13.34 -10.66 16.09
N VAL A 116 -14.40 -10.75 16.89
CA VAL A 116 -15.44 -11.78 16.77
C VAL A 116 -16.74 -11.23 16.19
N LYS A 117 -17.15 -10.04 16.61
CA LYS A 117 -18.43 -9.43 16.25
C LYS A 117 -18.28 -8.27 15.27
N GLY A 118 -17.05 -7.76 15.11
CA GLY A 118 -16.74 -6.67 14.21
C GLY A 118 -16.54 -7.14 12.78
N ALA A 119 -16.52 -6.17 11.87
CA ALA A 119 -16.14 -6.33 10.48
C ALA A 119 -15.43 -5.06 10.02
N TRP A 120 -14.55 -5.19 9.03
CA TRP A 120 -14.03 -4.03 8.35
C TRP A 120 -15.16 -3.35 7.55
N PRO A 121 -15.15 -2.01 7.44
CA PRO A 121 -16.26 -1.25 6.84
C PRO A 121 -16.55 -1.56 5.36
N CYS A 122 -15.60 -2.16 4.65
CA CYS A 122 -15.74 -2.54 3.23
C CYS A 122 -14.83 -3.72 2.89
N PRO A 123 -15.08 -4.41 1.77
CA PRO A 123 -14.18 -5.41 1.21
C PRO A 123 -12.80 -4.86 0.88
N VAL A 124 -11.79 -5.75 0.90
CA VAL A 124 -10.40 -5.43 0.58
C VAL A 124 -9.87 -6.41 -0.46
N ILE A 125 -9.24 -5.89 -1.51
CA ILE A 125 -8.48 -6.67 -2.48
C ILE A 125 -7.00 -6.51 -2.13
N PRO A 126 -6.33 -7.55 -1.62
CA PRO A 126 -4.92 -7.49 -1.28
C PRO A 126 -4.03 -7.69 -2.51
N LEU A 127 -3.02 -6.84 -2.65
CA LEU A 127 -1.91 -7.04 -3.59
C LEU A 127 -0.62 -7.16 -2.78
N ALA A 128 -0.09 -8.37 -2.64
CA ALA A 128 1.20 -8.58 -2.03
C ALA A 128 2.33 -8.31 -3.04
N VAL A 129 3.35 -7.58 -2.59
CA VAL A 129 4.52 -7.21 -3.39
C VAL A 129 5.78 -7.73 -2.73
N ASN A 130 6.66 -8.37 -3.49
CA ASN A 130 7.95 -8.79 -2.97
C ASN A 130 8.87 -7.57 -2.75
N VAL A 131 9.10 -7.23 -1.52
CA VAL A 131 10.15 -6.31 -1.06
C VAL A 131 11.08 -6.97 -0.02
N VAL A 132 10.90 -8.26 0.21
CA VAL A 132 11.62 -9.05 1.20
C VAL A 132 12.91 -9.62 0.65
N GLN A 133 12.88 -10.13 -0.58
CA GLN A 133 14.02 -10.81 -1.20
C GLN A 133 14.29 -10.28 -2.61
N TYR A 134 15.54 -9.90 -2.88
CA TYR A 134 15.95 -9.52 -4.21
C TYR A 134 15.89 -10.70 -5.19
N PRO A 135 15.47 -10.43 -6.47
CA PRO A 135 15.16 -9.12 -7.04
C PRO A 135 13.76 -8.61 -6.66
N VAL A 136 13.67 -7.34 -6.31
CA VAL A 136 12.39 -6.66 -6.04
C VAL A 136 11.97 -5.80 -7.25
N PRO A 137 10.68 -5.46 -7.43
CA PRO A 137 10.26 -4.61 -8.54
C PRO A 137 10.82 -3.19 -8.41
N SER A 138 11.15 -2.56 -9.53
CA SER A 138 11.58 -1.16 -9.53
C SER A 138 10.42 -0.21 -9.22
N GLY A 139 10.73 0.99 -8.73
CA GLY A 139 9.74 2.04 -8.51
C GLY A 139 8.95 2.35 -9.78
N ARG A 140 9.63 2.39 -10.95
CA ARG A 140 8.97 2.59 -12.25
C ARG A 140 7.98 1.48 -12.58
N ARG A 141 8.34 0.22 -12.34
CA ARG A 141 7.44 -0.90 -12.58
C ARG A 141 6.22 -0.84 -11.66
N CYS A 142 6.42 -0.49 -10.40
CA CYS A 142 5.33 -0.29 -9.43
C CYS A 142 4.40 0.86 -9.85
N TYR A 143 4.95 2.00 -10.27
CA TYR A 143 4.17 3.13 -10.76
C TYR A 143 3.32 2.77 -11.99
N ASN A 144 3.92 2.10 -12.97
CA ASN A 144 3.20 1.65 -14.17
C ASN A 144 2.13 0.59 -13.85
N LEU A 145 2.38 -0.29 -12.88
CA LEU A 145 1.36 -1.24 -12.39
C LEU A 145 0.15 -0.49 -11.81
N GLY A 146 0.39 0.57 -11.03
CA GLY A 146 -0.68 1.43 -10.52
C GLY A 146 -1.54 2.02 -11.63
N GLN A 147 -0.93 2.51 -12.71
CA GLN A 147 -1.67 3.01 -13.87
C GLN A 147 -2.52 1.92 -14.55
N ALA A 148 -1.98 0.70 -14.66
CA ALA A 148 -2.70 -0.44 -15.20
C ALA A 148 -3.90 -0.85 -14.32
N ILE A 149 -3.71 -0.84 -12.99
CA ILE A 149 -4.78 -1.10 -12.02
C ILE A 149 -5.89 -0.07 -12.16
N ARG A 150 -5.56 1.22 -12.28
CA ARG A 150 -6.57 2.26 -12.48
C ARG A 150 -7.41 2.01 -13.73
N LYS A 151 -6.78 1.73 -14.87
CA LYS A 151 -7.50 1.41 -16.11
C LYS A 151 -8.42 0.21 -15.93
N ALA A 152 -7.99 -0.81 -15.19
CA ALA A 152 -8.79 -1.97 -14.87
C ALA A 152 -10.02 -1.58 -14.04
N VAL A 153 -9.86 -0.78 -13.00
CA VAL A 153 -10.98 -0.32 -12.16
C VAL A 153 -11.96 0.55 -12.97
N GLU A 154 -11.46 1.48 -13.79
CA GLU A 154 -12.28 2.35 -14.64
C GLU A 154 -13.06 1.58 -15.73
N SER A 155 -12.64 0.36 -16.07
CA SER A 155 -13.32 -0.52 -17.04
C SER A 155 -14.27 -1.52 -16.40
N TYR A 156 -14.44 -1.50 -15.10
CA TYR A 156 -15.39 -2.35 -14.40
C TYR A 156 -16.81 -1.86 -14.60
N ASP A 157 -17.76 -2.78 -14.80
CA ASP A 157 -19.13 -2.44 -15.21
C ASP A 157 -19.99 -1.82 -14.10
N GLU A 158 -19.54 -1.86 -12.85
CA GLU A 158 -20.25 -1.29 -11.72
C GLU A 158 -19.70 0.09 -11.34
N ASP A 159 -20.59 1.03 -11.00
CA ASP A 159 -20.21 2.35 -10.47
C ASP A 159 -19.90 2.23 -8.97
N ILE A 160 -18.64 1.97 -8.65
CA ILE A 160 -18.14 1.76 -7.29
C ILE A 160 -16.99 2.69 -6.96
N ASN A 161 -16.93 3.15 -5.71
CA ASN A 161 -15.84 3.96 -5.19
C ASN A 161 -14.71 3.06 -4.67
N VAL A 162 -13.61 2.98 -5.42
CA VAL A 162 -12.43 2.19 -5.06
C VAL A 162 -11.33 3.09 -4.53
N HIS A 163 -10.92 2.86 -3.28
CA HIS A 163 -9.70 3.47 -2.76
C HIS A 163 -8.50 2.56 -3.02
N ILE A 164 -7.36 3.14 -3.37
CA ILE A 164 -6.10 2.42 -3.48
C ILE A 164 -5.15 2.88 -2.38
N TRP A 165 -4.62 1.92 -1.62
CA TRP A 165 -3.70 2.17 -0.53
C TRP A 165 -2.35 1.53 -0.81
N GLY A 166 -1.26 2.32 -0.78
CA GLY A 166 0.11 1.84 -0.72
C GLY A 166 0.59 1.87 0.72
N THR A 167 1.21 0.80 1.16
CA THR A 167 1.72 0.66 2.53
C THR A 167 3.21 0.40 2.56
N GLY A 168 3.79 0.25 3.73
CA GLY A 168 5.20 0.07 3.98
C GLY A 168 5.75 1.20 4.85
N GLY A 169 6.74 0.89 5.68
CA GLY A 169 7.44 1.88 6.49
C GLY A 169 8.28 2.84 5.63
N MET A 170 8.55 4.02 6.15
CA MET A 170 9.52 4.95 5.56
C MET A 170 10.94 4.51 5.95
N SER A 171 11.88 5.43 6.17
CA SER A 171 13.23 5.01 6.53
C SER A 171 13.24 4.16 7.79
N HIS A 172 13.82 2.98 7.71
CA HIS A 172 14.12 2.10 8.83
C HIS A 172 15.10 1.01 8.43
N GLN A 173 15.84 0.52 9.41
CA GLN A 173 16.69 -0.66 9.30
C GLN A 173 16.65 -1.44 10.61
N LEU A 174 16.18 -2.68 10.55
CA LEU A 174 15.94 -3.47 11.75
C LEU A 174 17.19 -4.18 12.25
N GLN A 175 18.13 -4.50 11.35
CA GLN A 175 19.30 -5.31 11.67
C GLN A 175 20.58 -4.75 11.07
N GLY A 176 21.72 -5.31 11.52
CA GLY A 176 23.03 -4.98 11.02
C GLY A 176 23.62 -3.68 11.60
N PRO A 177 24.75 -3.21 11.06
CA PRO A 177 25.50 -2.06 11.62
C PRO A 177 24.73 -0.72 11.61
N ARG A 178 23.70 -0.61 10.80
CA ARG A 178 22.86 0.60 10.70
C ARG A 178 21.47 0.41 11.32
N ALA A 179 21.29 -0.59 12.18
CA ALA A 179 20.01 -0.80 12.87
C ALA A 179 19.55 0.48 13.58
N GLY A 180 18.29 0.85 13.41
CA GLY A 180 17.72 2.11 13.91
C GLY A 180 17.94 3.33 13.00
N LEU A 181 18.39 3.13 11.75
CA LEU A 181 18.50 4.21 10.77
C LEU A 181 17.15 4.90 10.56
N ILE A 182 17.15 6.20 10.74
CA ILE A 182 16.04 7.10 10.37
C ILE A 182 16.63 8.27 9.57
N ASN A 183 16.08 8.53 8.40
CA ASN A 183 16.47 9.65 7.53
C ASN A 183 15.27 10.52 7.19
N LYS A 184 14.99 11.48 8.08
CA LYS A 184 13.86 12.42 7.93
C LYS A 184 13.93 13.26 6.66
N GLU A 185 15.12 13.59 6.21
CA GLU A 185 15.32 14.39 5.00
C GLU A 185 14.91 13.59 3.75
N PHE A 186 15.40 12.37 3.62
CA PHE A 186 15.01 11.48 2.53
C PHE A 186 13.51 11.19 2.54
N ASP A 187 12.96 10.86 3.70
CA ASP A 187 11.55 10.53 3.86
C ASP A 187 10.64 11.70 3.41
N ASN A 188 10.93 12.93 3.88
CA ASN A 188 10.14 14.08 3.49
C ASN A 188 10.34 14.44 2.01
N ALA A 189 11.56 14.31 1.47
CA ALA A 189 11.81 14.51 0.05
C ALA A 189 11.06 13.49 -0.81
N PHE A 190 10.94 12.23 -0.36
CA PHE A 190 10.14 11.21 -1.03
C PHE A 190 8.64 11.58 -1.02
N LEU A 191 8.10 12.00 0.12
CA LEU A 191 6.70 12.47 0.22
C LEU A 191 6.45 13.68 -0.70
N ASP A 192 7.38 14.63 -0.77
CA ASP A 192 7.29 15.78 -1.67
C ASP A 192 7.28 15.37 -3.14
N LYS A 193 8.12 14.38 -3.53
CA LYS A 193 8.12 13.83 -4.88
C LYS A 193 6.82 13.12 -5.21
N LEU A 194 6.26 12.33 -4.29
CA LEU A 194 4.95 11.68 -4.51
C LEU A 194 3.85 12.71 -4.80
N ILE A 195 3.89 13.86 -4.17
CA ILE A 195 2.90 14.92 -4.35
C ILE A 195 3.15 15.67 -5.67
N ASN A 196 4.39 16.12 -5.91
CA ASN A 196 4.69 17.14 -6.90
C ASN A 196 5.42 16.62 -8.15
N ASP A 197 6.16 15.51 -8.04
CA ASP A 197 6.95 14.92 -9.12
C ASP A 197 7.03 13.39 -9.00
N PRO A 198 5.91 12.69 -9.25
CA PRO A 198 5.84 11.23 -9.11
C PRO A 198 6.76 10.49 -10.10
N GLU A 199 7.11 11.11 -11.20
CA GLU A 199 8.07 10.56 -12.17
C GLU A 199 9.49 10.50 -11.60
N ALA A 200 9.92 11.54 -10.88
CA ALA A 200 11.17 11.52 -10.14
C ALA A 200 11.14 10.50 -8.99
N ALA A 201 10.02 10.37 -8.27
CA ALA A 201 9.85 9.33 -7.25
C ALA A 201 9.98 7.92 -7.84
N ALA A 202 9.32 7.65 -8.97
CA ALA A 202 9.37 6.37 -9.67
C ALA A 202 10.75 6.03 -10.25
N SER A 203 11.60 7.03 -10.43
CA SER A 203 12.94 6.89 -11.01
C SER A 203 14.04 6.68 -9.98
N ILE A 204 13.75 6.70 -8.69
CA ILE A 204 14.73 6.45 -7.62
C ILE A 204 15.27 5.01 -7.76
N PRO A 205 16.58 4.81 -7.90
CA PRO A 205 17.15 3.47 -7.98
C PRO A 205 17.14 2.74 -6.64
N HIS A 206 17.07 1.42 -6.66
CA HIS A 206 17.03 0.60 -5.44
C HIS A 206 18.16 0.91 -4.45
N ILE A 207 19.36 1.16 -4.98
CA ILE A 207 20.51 1.45 -4.13
C ILE A 207 20.34 2.72 -3.30
N ASP A 208 19.60 3.70 -3.80
CA ASP A 208 19.32 4.93 -3.08
C ASP A 208 18.33 4.68 -1.93
N TYR A 209 17.29 3.84 -2.12
CA TYR A 209 16.43 3.41 -1.01
C TYR A 209 17.24 2.72 0.08
N VAL A 210 18.06 1.74 -0.29
CA VAL A 210 18.88 0.99 0.69
C VAL A 210 19.88 1.89 1.39
N ARG A 211 20.52 2.81 0.67
CA ARG A 211 21.51 3.73 1.23
C ARG A 211 20.89 4.77 2.15
N GLU A 212 19.80 5.40 1.71
CA GLU A 212 19.21 6.55 2.40
C GLU A 212 18.10 6.15 3.37
N ALA A 213 17.28 5.16 3.04
CA ALA A 213 16.14 4.76 3.86
C ALA A 213 16.35 3.45 4.65
N GLY A 214 17.46 2.74 4.42
CA GLY A 214 17.72 1.46 5.07
C GLY A 214 17.25 0.26 4.25
N SER A 215 17.62 -0.94 4.68
CA SER A 215 17.30 -2.18 3.98
C SER A 215 15.79 -2.38 3.81
N GLU A 216 15.01 -2.07 4.83
CA GLU A 216 13.56 -2.19 4.84
C GLU A 216 12.89 -0.97 4.20
N GLY A 217 13.58 0.17 4.04
CA GLY A 217 13.08 1.35 3.32
C GLY A 217 12.75 1.12 1.85
N ILE A 218 13.15 -0.01 1.27
CA ILE A 218 12.73 -0.45 -0.07
C ILE A 218 11.21 -0.67 -0.16
N GLU A 219 10.50 -0.82 0.95
CA GLU A 219 9.03 -0.88 1.00
C GLU A 219 8.37 0.32 0.34
N LEU A 220 9.05 1.46 0.27
CA LEU A 220 8.52 2.68 -0.37
C LEU A 220 8.17 2.50 -1.86
N VAL A 221 8.69 1.49 -2.54
CA VAL A 221 8.29 1.20 -3.93
C VAL A 221 6.81 0.83 -4.03
N MET A 222 6.23 0.28 -2.97
CA MET A 222 4.80 -0.07 -2.91
C MET A 222 3.88 1.17 -2.93
N TRP A 223 4.33 2.29 -2.37
CA TRP A 223 3.60 3.56 -2.42
C TRP A 223 3.43 4.07 -3.84
N LEU A 224 4.38 3.73 -4.72
CA LEU A 224 4.34 4.12 -6.13
C LEU A 224 3.24 3.41 -6.91
N ILE A 225 2.77 2.24 -6.47
CA ILE A 225 1.59 1.60 -7.05
C ILE A 225 0.34 2.46 -6.81
N ALA A 226 0.11 2.85 -5.57
CA ALA A 226 -1.02 3.73 -5.24
C ALA A 226 -0.88 5.09 -5.96
N ARG A 227 0.32 5.68 -5.99
CA ARG A 227 0.55 6.95 -6.68
C ARG A 227 0.35 6.84 -8.19
N GLY A 228 0.76 5.73 -8.81
CA GLY A 228 0.55 5.45 -10.23
C GLY A 228 -0.94 5.38 -10.58
N ALA A 229 -1.76 4.78 -9.72
CA ALA A 229 -3.21 4.76 -9.89
C ALA A 229 -3.86 6.15 -9.76
N MET A 230 -3.19 7.09 -9.11
CA MET A 230 -3.60 8.49 -8.98
C MET A 230 -2.93 9.39 -10.05
N SER A 231 -2.41 8.84 -11.14
CA SER A 231 -1.77 9.62 -12.21
C SER A 231 -2.80 10.12 -13.24
N ASP A 232 -2.50 11.28 -13.84
CA ASP A 232 -3.36 11.90 -14.85
C ASP A 232 -3.48 11.12 -16.17
N VAL A 233 -2.54 10.21 -16.41
CA VAL A 233 -2.43 9.44 -17.67
C VAL A 233 -3.57 8.41 -17.84
N ALA A 234 -4.33 8.14 -16.79
CA ALA A 234 -5.34 7.07 -16.78
C ALA A 234 -6.55 7.32 -17.69
N ARG A 235 -6.78 8.53 -18.17
CA ARG A 235 -7.96 8.85 -19.02
C ARG A 235 -7.72 8.72 -20.53
N GLY A 236 -6.82 7.83 -20.97
CA GLY A 236 -6.58 7.55 -22.38
C GLY A 236 -5.90 8.67 -23.15
N ALA A 237 -5.34 9.62 -22.45
CA ALA A 237 -4.53 10.67 -23.03
C ALA A 237 -3.07 10.22 -23.09
N THR A 238 -2.47 10.26 -24.26
CA THR A 238 -1.02 10.39 -24.37
C THR A 238 -0.58 11.64 -23.61
N ALA A 239 0.66 11.70 -23.16
CA ALA A 239 1.22 12.80 -22.36
C ALA A 239 0.97 14.23 -22.90
N ASP A 240 0.46 14.36 -24.08
CA ASP A 240 0.18 15.61 -24.80
C ASP A 240 -1.28 16.09 -24.69
N VAL A 241 -2.19 15.34 -24.03
CA VAL A 241 -3.55 15.82 -23.79
C VAL A 241 -3.62 16.47 -22.41
N ALA A 242 -3.27 17.73 -22.38
CA ALA A 242 -3.48 18.62 -21.27
C ALA A 242 -4.96 18.63 -20.83
N GLY A 243 -5.31 18.06 -19.70
CA GLY A 243 -6.68 18.05 -19.19
C GLY A 243 -6.93 17.23 -17.94
N GLY A 244 -6.04 16.35 -17.56
CA GLY A 244 -6.08 15.67 -16.28
C GLY A 244 -5.70 16.65 -15.15
N LYS A 245 -6.55 16.79 -14.13
CA LYS A 245 -6.14 17.53 -12.93
C LYS A 245 -5.25 16.62 -12.09
N PRO A 246 -4.08 17.11 -11.63
CA PRO A 246 -3.29 16.34 -10.67
C PRO A 246 -4.10 16.11 -9.39
N PRO A 247 -3.90 14.99 -8.70
CA PRO A 247 -4.56 14.78 -7.43
C PRO A 247 -4.14 15.84 -6.42
N LYS A 248 -5.05 16.24 -5.55
CA LYS A 248 -4.82 17.23 -4.51
C LYS A 248 -4.40 16.55 -3.22
N LEU A 249 -3.50 17.19 -2.49
CA LEU A 249 -3.15 16.79 -1.15
C LEU A 249 -4.29 17.14 -0.18
N ALA A 250 -4.95 16.13 0.38
CA ALA A 250 -5.94 16.29 1.45
C ALA A 250 -5.28 16.23 2.83
N HIS A 251 -4.28 15.36 3.02
CA HIS A 251 -3.58 15.23 4.30
C HIS A 251 -2.16 14.74 4.13
N ARG A 252 -1.26 15.21 4.99
CA ARG A 252 0.12 14.73 5.13
C ARG A 252 0.49 14.66 6.60
N PHE A 253 1.11 13.57 6.99
CA PHE A 253 1.61 13.36 8.33
C PHE A 253 2.95 12.61 8.28
N TYR A 254 3.86 12.95 9.19
CA TYR A 254 5.14 12.27 9.37
C TYR A 254 5.49 12.21 10.85
N HIS A 255 5.89 11.05 11.34
CA HIS A 255 6.29 10.83 12.72
C HIS A 255 7.32 9.71 12.83
N VAL A 256 8.20 9.82 13.81
CA VAL A 256 9.14 8.75 14.17
C VAL A 256 8.75 8.26 15.56
N PRO A 257 8.05 7.13 15.66
CA PRO A 257 7.73 6.53 16.94
C PRO A 257 8.93 5.79 17.55
N ALA A 258 8.76 5.28 18.76
CA ALA A 258 9.82 4.53 19.46
C ALA A 258 10.18 3.18 18.82
N SER A 259 9.46 2.73 17.81
CA SER A 259 9.67 1.47 17.08
C SER A 259 10.86 1.48 16.12
N ASN A 260 11.59 2.59 16.00
CA ASN A 260 12.69 2.77 15.04
C ASN A 260 12.28 2.60 13.56
N THR A 261 11.00 2.84 13.26
CA THR A 261 10.48 2.88 11.90
C THR A 261 9.83 4.25 11.70
N ALA A 262 10.28 5.01 10.71
CA ALA A 262 9.61 6.26 10.36
C ALA A 262 8.25 5.98 9.71
N VAL A 263 7.25 6.74 10.11
CA VAL A 263 5.88 6.61 9.61
C VAL A 263 5.52 7.87 8.83
N GLY A 264 5.21 7.69 7.56
CA GLY A 264 4.61 8.72 6.71
C GLY A 264 3.17 8.36 6.39
N HIS A 265 2.38 9.39 6.09
CA HIS A 265 1.00 9.22 5.66
C HIS A 265 0.60 10.33 4.70
N LEU A 266 -0.02 9.95 3.59
CA LEU A 266 -0.56 10.86 2.59
C LEU A 266 -1.98 10.45 2.22
N ILE A 267 -2.87 11.43 2.07
CA ILE A 267 -4.15 11.27 1.36
C ILE A 267 -4.12 12.21 0.16
N LEU A 268 -4.28 11.63 -1.01
CA LEU A 268 -4.47 12.35 -2.27
C LEU A 268 -5.89 12.09 -2.78
N GLU A 269 -6.53 13.13 -3.32
CA GLU A 269 -7.90 13.07 -3.86
C GLU A 269 -8.03 13.89 -5.14
N TYR A 270 -9.06 13.62 -5.96
CA TYR A 270 -9.39 14.37 -7.17
C TYR A 270 -10.46 15.44 -6.95
#